data_73bb3d4234071c9012bc8e4cd26e856e
#
_entry.id   73bb3d4234071c9012bc8e4cd26e856e
#
_cell.length_a   1.000
_cell.length_b   1.000
_cell.length_c   1.000
_cell.angle_alpha   90.00
_cell.angle_beta   90.00
_cell.angle_gamma   90.00
#
_symmetry.space_group_name_H-M   'P 1'
#
loop_
_entity.id
_entity.type
_entity.pdbx_description
1 polymer ?
#
loop_
_entity_poly.entity_id
_entity_poly.type
_entity_poly.pdbx_seq_one_letter_code
_entity_poly.pdbx_strand_id
1 'polypeptide(L)'
;MTELLQTAQKNLTFLAVCLAIAAVLVLLARLFERILPAEGRSLSPARRVSFVALFAALASVLMLLELPLFFAPSFYKLDLSELPVLICAFYLGPTAGVVCEFLKVALKLLLKGTTTAFVGDFANFAVGCSFVLPAAVFYRKFKSKRGALLSMALGTLCMTVFGSLFNALYLLPKFCELYGMPMSAILEMSAAVNPDITSVATLVLFAVVPFNLLKGVLVSALTFVLYKRVERLFFRGMRSGKAAQ
;
A
#
# COMPACT_ATOMS: atom_id res chain seq x y z
N MET A 1 15.38 -5.67 -18.67
CA MET A 1 14.12 -5.82 -19.45
C MET A 1 13.84 -7.28 -19.83
N THR A 2 14.79 -7.98 -20.47
CA THR A 2 14.66 -9.40 -20.88
C THR A 2 14.33 -10.35 -19.72
N GLU A 3 15.02 -10.25 -18.59
CA GLU A 3 14.75 -11.09 -17.41
C GLU A 3 13.35 -10.88 -16.82
N LEU A 4 12.89 -9.64 -16.77
CA LEU A 4 11.53 -9.32 -16.30
C LEU A 4 10.47 -9.97 -17.20
N LEU A 5 10.66 -9.91 -18.53
CA LEU A 5 9.76 -10.52 -19.50
C LEU A 5 9.75 -12.05 -19.40
N GLN A 6 10.91 -12.68 -19.23
CA GLN A 6 11.00 -14.13 -19.05
C GLN A 6 10.31 -14.58 -17.75
N THR A 7 10.52 -13.84 -16.66
CA THR A 7 9.85 -14.11 -15.38
C THR A 7 8.34 -13.91 -15.49
N ALA A 8 7.88 -12.89 -16.23
CA ALA A 8 6.47 -12.66 -16.49
C ALA A 8 5.83 -13.79 -17.30
N GLN A 9 6.51 -14.28 -18.34
CA GLN A 9 6.01 -15.42 -19.13
C GLN A 9 5.85 -16.70 -18.31
N LYS A 10 6.82 -16.98 -17.41
CA LYS A 10 6.75 -18.14 -16.49
C LYS A 10 5.61 -18.03 -15.47
N ASN A 11 5.24 -16.81 -15.09
CA ASN A 11 4.22 -16.55 -14.06
C ASN A 11 2.93 -15.93 -14.62
N LEU A 12 2.59 -16.19 -15.88
CA LEU A 12 1.47 -15.53 -16.57
C LEU A 12 0.14 -15.71 -15.84
N THR A 13 -0.16 -16.93 -15.37
CA THR A 13 -1.40 -17.23 -14.61
C THR A 13 -1.44 -16.43 -13.30
N PHE A 14 -0.33 -16.36 -12.59
CA PHE A 14 -0.23 -15.58 -11.36
C PHE A 14 -0.48 -14.09 -11.63
N LEU A 15 0.16 -13.52 -12.67
CA LEU A 15 -0.05 -12.13 -13.06
C LEU A 15 -1.50 -11.84 -13.48
N ALA A 16 -2.15 -12.78 -14.19
CA ALA A 16 -3.57 -12.63 -14.54
C ALA A 16 -4.46 -12.56 -13.28
N VAL A 17 -4.20 -13.40 -12.28
CA VAL A 17 -4.89 -13.36 -10.98
C VAL A 17 -4.63 -12.04 -10.25
N CYS A 18 -3.38 -11.57 -10.22
CA CYS A 18 -3.04 -10.28 -9.60
C CYS A 18 -3.78 -9.11 -10.26
N LEU A 19 -3.85 -9.10 -11.60
CA LEU A 19 -4.59 -8.07 -12.36
C LEU A 19 -6.11 -8.16 -12.11
N ALA A 20 -6.65 -9.37 -12.02
CA ALA A 20 -8.07 -9.55 -11.67
C ALA A 20 -8.38 -9.02 -10.28
N ILE A 21 -7.52 -9.28 -9.28
CA ILE A 21 -7.66 -8.75 -7.92
C ILE A 21 -7.56 -7.21 -7.93
N ALA A 22 -6.60 -6.66 -8.68
CA ALA A 22 -6.48 -5.21 -8.81
C ALA A 22 -7.74 -4.58 -9.43
N ALA A 23 -8.31 -5.21 -10.47
CA ALA A 23 -9.57 -4.77 -11.07
C ALA A 23 -10.73 -4.81 -10.07
N VAL A 24 -10.85 -5.88 -9.29
CA VAL A 24 -11.88 -6.01 -8.23
C VAL A 24 -11.71 -4.90 -7.18
N LEU A 25 -10.49 -4.60 -6.72
CA LEU A 25 -10.24 -3.53 -5.76
C LEU A 25 -10.60 -2.15 -6.32
N VAL A 26 -10.33 -1.89 -7.61
CA VAL A 26 -10.75 -0.65 -8.28
C VAL A 26 -12.29 -0.58 -8.38
N LEU A 27 -12.95 -1.69 -8.69
CA LEU A 27 -14.42 -1.73 -8.73
C LEU A 27 -15.05 -1.50 -7.36
N LEU A 28 -14.51 -2.10 -6.31
CA LEU A 28 -14.92 -1.86 -4.92
C LEU A 28 -14.71 -0.40 -4.52
N ALA A 29 -13.55 0.17 -4.84
CA ALA A 29 -13.28 1.58 -4.57
C ALA A 29 -14.28 2.50 -5.29
N ARG A 30 -14.62 2.21 -6.55
CA ARG A 30 -15.65 2.94 -7.32
C ARG A 30 -17.04 2.78 -6.71
N LEU A 31 -17.38 1.59 -6.23
CA LEU A 31 -18.65 1.34 -5.54
C LEU A 31 -18.76 2.21 -4.28
N PHE A 32 -17.72 2.24 -3.44
CA PHE A 32 -17.69 3.13 -2.28
C PHE A 32 -17.77 4.62 -2.66
N GLU A 33 -17.15 5.03 -3.77
CA GLU A 33 -17.28 6.40 -4.26
C GLU A 33 -18.71 6.75 -4.72
N ARG A 34 -19.46 5.80 -5.25
CA ARG A 34 -20.87 5.99 -5.62
C ARG A 34 -21.80 6.06 -4.39
N ILE A 35 -21.54 5.19 -3.40
CA ILE A 35 -22.34 5.16 -2.15
C ILE A 35 -22.07 6.40 -1.28
N LEU A 36 -20.83 6.89 -1.30
CA LEU A 36 -20.38 8.06 -0.53
C LEU A 36 -19.94 9.17 -1.49
N PRO A 37 -20.87 9.89 -2.13
CA PRO A 37 -20.51 10.96 -3.05
C PRO A 37 -19.69 12.05 -2.35
N ALA A 38 -18.69 12.60 -3.04
CA ALA A 38 -17.91 13.70 -2.51
C ALA A 38 -18.68 15.01 -2.65
N GLU A 39 -18.75 15.78 -1.59
CA GLU A 39 -19.17 17.18 -1.68
C GLU A 39 -18.02 18.04 -2.23
N GLY A 40 -18.33 18.90 -3.17
CA GLY A 40 -17.41 19.89 -3.71
C GLY A 40 -17.14 19.77 -5.21
N ARG A 41 -16.38 20.73 -5.76
CA ARG A 41 -16.07 20.82 -7.18
C ARG A 41 -15.09 19.71 -7.58
N SER A 42 -15.48 18.91 -8.56
CA SER A 42 -14.59 17.86 -9.09
C SER A 42 -13.46 18.50 -9.93
N LEU A 43 -12.25 17.93 -9.84
CA LEU A 43 -11.17 18.26 -10.77
C LEU A 43 -11.54 17.83 -12.19
N SER A 44 -11.01 18.55 -13.18
CA SER A 44 -11.07 18.06 -14.56
C SER A 44 -10.37 16.69 -14.66
N PRO A 45 -10.85 15.80 -15.56
CA PRO A 45 -10.25 14.48 -15.72
C PRO A 45 -8.74 14.52 -15.95
N ALA A 46 -8.27 15.45 -16.77
CA ALA A 46 -6.84 15.63 -17.06
C ALA A 46 -6.03 15.96 -15.79
N ARG A 47 -6.50 16.90 -14.96
CA ARG A 47 -5.82 17.23 -13.69
C ARG A 47 -5.82 16.04 -12.70
N ARG A 48 -6.93 15.28 -12.65
CA ARG A 48 -7.01 14.09 -11.81
C ARG A 48 -5.95 13.05 -12.20
N VAL A 49 -5.83 12.77 -13.51
CA VAL A 49 -4.83 11.84 -14.04
C VAL A 49 -3.40 12.33 -13.73
N SER A 50 -3.12 13.64 -13.97
CA SER A 50 -1.79 14.21 -13.69
C SER A 50 -1.40 14.10 -12.20
N PHE A 51 -2.33 14.35 -11.29
CA PHE A 51 -2.04 14.19 -9.85
C PHE A 51 -1.83 12.74 -9.46
N VAL A 52 -2.65 11.79 -9.95
CA VAL A 52 -2.44 10.36 -9.69
C VAL A 52 -1.07 9.92 -10.19
N ALA A 53 -0.68 10.32 -11.40
CA ALA A 53 0.63 9.99 -11.97
C ALA A 53 1.79 10.58 -11.13
N LEU A 54 1.67 11.85 -10.71
CA LEU A 54 2.67 12.51 -9.87
C LEU A 54 2.84 11.78 -8.52
N PHE A 55 1.73 11.50 -7.83
CA PHE A 55 1.79 10.79 -6.55
C PHE A 55 2.30 9.36 -6.69
N ALA A 56 1.94 8.65 -7.76
CA ALA A 56 2.44 7.32 -8.06
C ALA A 56 3.96 7.34 -8.32
N ALA A 57 4.46 8.32 -9.07
CA ALA A 57 5.89 8.49 -9.30
C ALA A 57 6.65 8.76 -7.99
N LEU A 58 6.16 9.68 -7.15
CA LEU A 58 6.73 9.94 -5.82
C LEU A 58 6.72 8.68 -4.94
N ALA A 59 5.61 7.94 -4.94
CA ALA A 59 5.46 6.71 -4.18
C ALA A 59 6.44 5.63 -4.67
N SER A 60 6.62 5.47 -5.99
CA SER A 60 7.56 4.50 -6.54
C SER A 60 9.02 4.81 -6.16
N VAL A 61 9.39 6.10 -6.15
CA VAL A 61 10.73 6.51 -5.68
C VAL A 61 10.92 6.19 -4.20
N LEU A 62 9.93 6.48 -3.35
CA LEU A 62 9.99 6.13 -1.92
C LEU A 62 10.01 4.62 -1.70
N MET A 63 9.36 3.83 -2.55
CA MET A 63 9.41 2.37 -2.51
C MET A 63 10.81 1.80 -2.84
N LEU A 64 11.66 2.55 -3.56
CA LEU A 64 13.04 2.13 -3.79
C LEU A 64 13.93 2.33 -2.56
N LEU A 65 13.54 3.20 -1.62
CA LEU A 65 14.24 3.49 -0.37
C LEU A 65 13.78 2.51 0.71
N GLU A 66 14.24 1.29 0.61
CA GLU A 66 13.91 0.18 1.52
C GLU A 66 14.86 0.16 2.71
N LEU A 67 14.33 0.16 3.94
CA LEU A 67 15.08 0.07 5.18
C LEU A 67 14.82 -1.28 5.86
N PRO A 68 15.84 -2.13 6.03
CA PRO A 68 15.70 -3.35 6.82
C PRO A 68 15.50 -3.00 8.30
N LEU A 69 14.68 -3.78 9.01
CA LEU A 69 14.44 -3.58 10.43
C LEU A 69 15.20 -4.63 11.24
N PHE A 70 15.75 -4.23 12.40
CA PHE A 70 16.59 -5.08 13.26
C PHE A 70 15.81 -6.18 13.98
N PHE A 71 14.48 -6.06 14.11
CA PHE A 71 13.62 -7.02 14.80
C PHE A 71 12.86 -7.97 13.87
N ALA A 72 13.01 -7.79 12.56
CA ALA A 72 12.32 -8.60 11.56
C ALA A 72 13.34 -9.21 10.58
N PRO A 73 13.05 -10.39 10.02
CA PRO A 73 13.87 -10.99 8.97
C PRO A 73 14.12 -10.01 7.83
N SER A 74 15.29 -10.10 7.19
CA SER A 74 15.79 -9.15 6.18
C SER A 74 14.94 -8.99 4.94
N PHE A 75 14.00 -9.89 4.69
CA PHE A 75 13.03 -9.79 3.61
C PHE A 75 11.85 -8.84 3.93
N TYR A 76 11.63 -8.47 5.22
CA TYR A 76 10.71 -7.40 5.59
C TYR A 76 11.44 -6.07 5.59
N LYS A 77 11.15 -5.25 4.60
CA LYS A 77 11.78 -3.95 4.44
C LYS A 77 10.74 -2.85 4.57
N LEU A 78 11.03 -1.88 5.43
CA LEU A 78 10.20 -0.71 5.63
C LEU A 78 10.45 0.28 4.49
N ASP A 79 9.38 0.79 3.90
CA ASP A 79 9.38 1.92 2.98
C ASP A 79 8.23 2.88 3.34
N LEU A 80 8.28 4.09 2.81
CA LEU A 80 7.29 5.14 3.07
C LEU A 80 6.40 5.42 1.84
N SER A 81 6.32 4.46 0.92
CA SER A 81 5.62 4.65 -0.36
C SER A 81 4.12 4.86 -0.23
N GLU A 82 3.49 4.35 0.84
CA GLU A 82 2.06 4.58 1.10
C GLU A 82 1.74 6.03 1.49
N LEU A 83 2.73 6.85 1.88
CA LEU A 83 2.52 8.25 2.25
C LEU A 83 1.93 9.09 1.08
N PRO A 84 2.56 9.15 -0.11
CA PRO A 84 1.97 9.86 -1.25
C PRO A 84 0.65 9.24 -1.71
N VAL A 85 0.51 7.90 -1.66
CA VAL A 85 -0.71 7.21 -2.04
C VAL A 85 -1.87 7.59 -1.13
N LEU A 86 -1.64 7.63 0.19
CA LEU A 86 -2.66 8.01 1.16
C LEU A 86 -3.10 9.48 0.99
N ILE A 87 -2.16 10.39 0.72
CA ILE A 87 -2.46 11.78 0.38
C ILE A 87 -3.30 11.84 -0.91
N CYS A 88 -2.90 11.12 -1.95
CA CYS A 88 -3.66 11.01 -3.21
C CYS A 88 -5.10 10.54 -2.93
N ALA A 89 -5.26 9.48 -2.14
CA ALA A 89 -6.56 8.91 -1.79
C ALA A 89 -7.45 9.88 -0.99
N PHE A 90 -6.87 10.67 -0.08
CA PHE A 90 -7.63 11.64 0.72
C PHE A 90 -8.20 12.79 -0.12
N TYR A 91 -7.48 13.22 -1.17
CA TYR A 91 -7.92 14.35 -2.00
C TYR A 91 -8.67 13.94 -3.25
N LEU A 92 -8.28 12.84 -3.88
CA LEU A 92 -8.86 12.40 -5.16
C LEU A 92 -9.85 11.23 -4.98
N GLY A 93 -9.91 10.63 -3.78
CA GLY A 93 -10.84 9.57 -3.43
C GLY A 93 -10.25 8.16 -3.49
N PRO A 94 -11.01 7.16 -2.98
CA PRO A 94 -10.56 5.76 -2.86
C PRO A 94 -10.10 5.16 -4.18
N THR A 95 -10.80 5.38 -5.28
CA THR A 95 -10.40 4.87 -6.60
C THR A 95 -9.03 5.40 -7.04
N ALA A 96 -8.78 6.71 -6.83
CA ALA A 96 -7.48 7.30 -7.15
C ALA A 96 -6.37 6.71 -6.28
N GLY A 97 -6.66 6.42 -5.01
CA GLY A 97 -5.71 5.75 -4.11
C GLY A 97 -5.32 4.35 -4.58
N VAL A 98 -6.29 3.50 -4.92
CA VAL A 98 -6.03 2.14 -5.43
C VAL A 98 -5.29 2.16 -6.76
N VAL A 99 -5.66 3.06 -7.68
CA VAL A 99 -4.95 3.23 -8.96
C VAL A 99 -3.52 3.74 -8.73
N CYS A 100 -3.32 4.68 -7.82
CA CYS A 100 -2.01 5.18 -7.44
C CYS A 100 -1.13 4.07 -6.85
N GLU A 101 -1.69 3.22 -5.99
CA GLU A 101 -1.01 2.06 -5.40
C GLU A 101 -0.58 1.05 -6.47
N PHE A 102 -1.45 0.76 -7.43
CA PHE A 102 -1.12 -0.09 -8.58
C PHE A 102 0.02 0.50 -9.42
N LEU A 103 -0.10 1.78 -9.79
CA LEU A 103 0.92 2.46 -10.59
C LEU A 103 2.26 2.57 -9.87
N LYS A 104 2.28 2.78 -8.55
CA LYS A 104 3.50 2.76 -7.71
C LYS A 104 4.27 1.46 -7.91
N VAL A 105 3.58 0.31 -7.77
CA VAL A 105 4.19 -1.01 -7.91
C VAL A 105 4.62 -1.26 -9.35
N ALA A 106 3.79 -0.90 -10.33
CA ALA A 106 4.13 -1.04 -11.74
C ALA A 106 5.38 -0.22 -12.13
N LEU A 107 5.48 1.02 -11.67
CA LEU A 107 6.67 1.86 -11.90
C LEU A 107 7.91 1.30 -11.21
N LYS A 108 7.80 0.83 -9.96
CA LYS A 108 8.90 0.16 -9.25
C LYS A 108 9.39 -1.07 -10.02
N LEU A 109 8.49 -1.87 -10.57
CA LEU A 109 8.85 -3.04 -11.38
C LEU A 109 9.60 -2.65 -12.65
N LEU A 110 9.24 -1.53 -13.29
CA LEU A 110 9.95 -1.01 -14.45
C LEU A 110 11.35 -0.47 -14.10
N LEU A 111 11.50 0.15 -12.92
CA LEU A 111 12.75 0.78 -12.49
C LEU A 111 13.77 -0.24 -11.91
N LYS A 112 13.31 -1.14 -11.05
CA LYS A 112 14.17 -2.05 -10.27
C LYS A 112 13.98 -3.53 -10.65
N GLY A 113 12.89 -3.87 -11.34
CA GLY A 113 12.50 -5.26 -11.60
C GLY A 113 11.90 -5.93 -10.37
N THR A 114 11.84 -7.27 -10.40
CA THR A 114 11.39 -8.10 -9.29
C THR A 114 12.48 -9.06 -8.84
N THR A 115 12.63 -9.23 -7.53
CA THR A 115 13.51 -10.23 -6.90
C THR A 115 12.72 -11.42 -6.34
N THR A 116 11.38 -11.34 -6.37
CA THR A 116 10.48 -12.29 -5.75
C THR A 116 9.46 -12.88 -6.74
N ALA A 117 9.81 -12.89 -8.04
CA ALA A 117 8.92 -13.34 -9.13
C ALA A 117 7.49 -12.74 -9.02
N PHE A 118 7.40 -11.44 -8.71
CA PHE A 118 6.19 -10.65 -8.51
C PHE A 118 5.40 -10.92 -7.22
N VAL A 119 5.72 -11.93 -6.43
CA VAL A 119 4.99 -12.29 -5.21
C VAL A 119 5.06 -11.19 -4.16
N GLY A 120 6.26 -10.67 -3.88
CA GLY A 120 6.47 -9.56 -2.94
C GLY A 120 5.90 -8.24 -3.45
N ASP A 121 5.95 -8.01 -4.77
CA ASP A 121 5.38 -6.81 -5.40
C ASP A 121 3.85 -6.81 -5.29
N PHE A 122 3.22 -7.94 -5.55
CA PHE A 122 1.79 -8.12 -5.34
C PHE A 122 1.39 -7.99 -3.87
N ALA A 123 2.21 -8.53 -2.96
CA ALA A 123 2.00 -8.36 -1.53
C ALA A 123 2.01 -6.89 -1.11
N ASN A 124 2.97 -6.12 -1.60
CA ASN A 124 3.03 -4.68 -1.32
C ASN A 124 1.76 -3.97 -1.82
N PHE A 125 1.30 -4.28 -3.04
CA PHE A 125 0.04 -3.76 -3.58
C PHE A 125 -1.18 -4.14 -2.71
N ALA A 126 -1.35 -5.41 -2.37
CA ALA A 126 -2.52 -5.90 -1.63
C ALA A 126 -2.56 -5.35 -0.19
N VAL A 127 -1.42 -5.38 0.50
CA VAL A 127 -1.27 -4.84 1.86
C VAL A 127 -1.40 -3.32 1.87
N GLY A 128 -0.82 -2.62 0.88
CA GLY A 128 -0.99 -1.18 0.69
C GLY A 128 -2.46 -0.80 0.47
N CYS A 129 -3.19 -1.52 -0.39
CA CYS A 129 -4.63 -1.32 -0.58
C CYS A 129 -5.43 -1.57 0.69
N SER A 130 -5.07 -2.55 1.51
CA SER A 130 -5.74 -2.83 2.79
C SER A 130 -5.58 -1.70 3.82
N PHE A 131 -4.56 -0.86 3.67
CA PHE A 131 -4.36 0.37 4.43
C PHE A 131 -5.12 1.56 3.80
N VAL A 132 -4.86 1.81 2.53
CA VAL A 132 -5.29 3.02 1.84
C VAL A 132 -6.80 3.06 1.59
N LEU A 133 -7.40 1.94 1.20
CA LEU A 133 -8.83 1.89 0.85
C LEU A 133 -9.75 2.19 2.05
N PRO A 134 -9.66 1.49 3.20
CA PRO A 134 -10.50 1.80 4.36
C PRO A 134 -10.23 3.20 4.91
N ALA A 135 -8.97 3.65 4.93
CA ALA A 135 -8.63 5.00 5.35
C ALA A 135 -9.28 6.06 4.45
N ALA A 136 -9.21 5.90 3.13
CA ALA A 136 -9.82 6.83 2.18
C ALA A 136 -11.35 6.86 2.26
N VAL A 137 -11.99 5.69 2.39
CA VAL A 137 -13.46 5.58 2.53
C VAL A 137 -13.94 6.27 3.80
N PHE A 138 -13.26 6.03 4.93
CA PHE A 138 -13.63 6.65 6.20
C PHE A 138 -13.40 8.17 6.17
N TYR A 139 -12.25 8.63 5.66
CA TYR A 139 -11.95 10.06 5.54
C TYR A 139 -12.92 10.78 4.59
N ARG A 140 -13.41 10.11 3.56
CA ARG A 140 -14.41 10.66 2.63
C ARG A 140 -15.73 11.01 3.35
N LYS A 141 -16.12 10.21 4.32
CA LYS A 141 -17.30 10.44 5.16
C LYS A 141 -17.05 11.51 6.24
N PHE A 142 -15.87 11.53 6.84
CA PHE A 142 -15.54 12.41 7.97
C PHE A 142 -14.35 13.33 7.65
N LYS A 143 -14.57 14.34 6.81
CA LYS A 143 -13.55 15.32 6.36
C LYS A 143 -13.18 16.34 7.44
N SER A 144 -12.50 15.87 8.50
CA SER A 144 -12.00 16.69 9.59
C SER A 144 -10.60 16.25 9.99
N LYS A 145 -9.88 17.03 10.83
CA LYS A 145 -8.58 16.61 11.38
C LYS A 145 -8.71 15.33 12.21
N ARG A 146 -9.75 15.23 13.04
CA ARG A 146 -10.05 14.02 13.82
C ARG A 146 -10.43 12.86 12.90
N GLY A 147 -11.22 13.12 11.86
CA GLY A 147 -11.57 12.13 10.84
C GLY A 147 -10.34 11.59 10.09
N ALA A 148 -9.36 12.45 9.77
CA ALA A 148 -8.10 12.02 9.16
C ALA A 148 -7.30 11.09 10.11
N LEU A 149 -7.20 11.45 11.39
CA LEU A 149 -6.50 10.62 12.37
C LEU A 149 -7.16 9.25 12.54
N LEU A 150 -8.49 9.24 12.74
CA LEU A 150 -9.25 8.00 12.89
C LEU A 150 -9.23 7.14 11.62
N SER A 151 -9.25 7.75 10.44
CA SER A 151 -9.15 7.03 9.17
C SER A 151 -7.81 6.31 9.02
N MET A 152 -6.72 6.96 9.39
CA MET A 152 -5.39 6.38 9.36
C MET A 152 -5.21 5.30 10.42
N ALA A 153 -5.78 5.47 11.61
CA ALA A 153 -5.79 4.44 12.65
C ALA A 153 -6.56 3.18 12.19
N LEU A 154 -7.74 3.38 11.58
CA LEU A 154 -8.52 2.29 10.99
C LEU A 154 -7.75 1.59 9.87
N GLY A 155 -7.15 2.36 8.97
CA GLY A 155 -6.31 1.82 7.89
C GLY A 155 -5.14 1.00 8.42
N THR A 156 -4.42 1.51 9.44
CA THR A 156 -3.31 0.79 10.10
C THR A 156 -3.80 -0.53 10.70
N LEU A 157 -4.95 -0.53 11.38
CA LEU A 157 -5.53 -1.75 11.94
C LEU A 157 -5.89 -2.76 10.83
N CYS A 158 -6.57 -2.31 9.78
CA CYS A 158 -6.91 -3.17 8.63
C CYS A 158 -5.66 -3.75 7.97
N MET A 159 -4.62 -2.92 7.75
CA MET A 159 -3.35 -3.37 7.19
C MET A 159 -2.66 -4.40 8.08
N THR A 160 -2.65 -4.18 9.38
CA THR A 160 -2.01 -5.10 10.33
C THR A 160 -2.73 -6.46 10.34
N VAL A 161 -4.05 -6.47 10.42
CA VAL A 161 -4.83 -7.71 10.42
C VAL A 161 -4.71 -8.43 9.08
N PHE A 162 -5.00 -7.73 7.98
CA PHE A 162 -4.92 -8.31 6.64
C PHE A 162 -3.49 -8.77 6.30
N GLY A 163 -2.49 -7.90 6.52
CA GLY A 163 -1.09 -8.21 6.22
C GLY A 163 -0.56 -9.39 7.03
N SER A 164 -0.98 -9.54 8.28
CA SER A 164 -0.61 -10.69 9.13
C SER A 164 -1.21 -11.99 8.62
N LEU A 165 -2.50 -12.00 8.33
CA LEU A 165 -3.18 -13.17 7.77
C LEU A 165 -2.65 -13.52 6.38
N PHE A 166 -2.45 -12.52 5.53
CA PHE A 166 -1.94 -12.71 4.18
C PHE A 166 -0.51 -13.24 4.17
N ASN A 167 0.34 -12.79 5.10
CA ASN A 167 1.68 -13.35 5.29
C ASN A 167 1.61 -14.83 5.71
N ALA A 168 0.83 -15.16 6.74
CA ALA A 168 0.74 -16.53 7.27
C ALA A 168 0.20 -17.51 6.24
N LEU A 169 -0.89 -17.13 5.55
CA LEU A 169 -1.67 -18.06 4.72
C LEU A 169 -1.19 -18.12 3.27
N TYR A 170 -0.55 -17.06 2.78
CA TYR A 170 -0.20 -16.95 1.37
C TYR A 170 1.29 -16.66 1.13
N LEU A 171 1.83 -15.58 1.69
CA LEU A 171 3.17 -15.13 1.33
C LEU A 171 4.27 -16.09 1.77
N LEU A 172 4.25 -16.54 3.03
CA LEU A 172 5.26 -17.46 3.54
C LEU A 172 5.25 -18.80 2.80
N PRO A 173 4.10 -19.48 2.60
CA PRO A 173 4.04 -20.67 1.74
C PRO A 173 4.54 -20.41 0.31
N LYS A 174 4.16 -19.27 -0.28
CA LYS A 174 4.56 -18.93 -1.64
C LYS A 174 6.06 -18.63 -1.77
N PHE A 175 6.66 -18.04 -0.75
CA PHE A 175 8.13 -17.86 -0.70
C PHE A 175 8.86 -19.19 -0.57
N CYS A 176 8.34 -20.13 0.25
CA CYS A 176 8.91 -21.48 0.32
C CYS A 176 8.92 -22.16 -1.05
N GLU A 177 7.81 -22.10 -1.77
CA GLU A 177 7.68 -22.64 -3.13
C GLU A 177 8.66 -21.95 -4.11
N LEU A 178 8.71 -20.61 -4.08
CA LEU A 178 9.50 -19.81 -5.01
C LEU A 178 11.01 -20.03 -4.85
N TYR A 179 11.48 -20.09 -3.61
CA TYR A 179 12.91 -20.24 -3.31
C TYR A 179 13.33 -21.69 -3.12
N GLY A 180 12.40 -22.66 -3.22
CA GLY A 180 12.68 -24.06 -3.00
C GLY A 180 13.18 -24.37 -1.58
N MET A 181 12.80 -23.54 -0.60
CA MET A 181 13.21 -23.67 0.80
C MET A 181 12.07 -24.19 1.66
N PRO A 182 12.35 -25.10 2.61
CA PRO A 182 11.34 -25.53 3.57
C PRO A 182 10.98 -24.39 4.53
N MET A 183 9.79 -24.43 5.10
CA MET A 183 9.33 -23.44 6.09
C MET A 183 10.26 -23.36 7.31
N SER A 184 10.90 -24.49 7.70
CA SER A 184 11.88 -24.51 8.77
C SER A 184 13.05 -23.57 8.52
N ALA A 185 13.55 -23.48 7.28
CA ALA A 185 14.65 -22.58 6.95
C ALA A 185 14.25 -21.08 7.12
N ILE A 186 13.01 -20.73 6.76
CA ILE A 186 12.49 -19.37 7.00
C ILE A 186 12.37 -19.09 8.50
N LEU A 187 11.93 -20.08 9.29
CA LEU A 187 11.82 -19.95 10.74
C LEU A 187 13.21 -19.83 11.39
N GLU A 188 14.20 -20.62 10.96
CA GLU A 188 15.58 -20.54 11.44
C GLU A 188 16.21 -19.16 11.16
N MET A 189 16.03 -18.62 9.92
CA MET A 189 16.46 -17.26 9.59
C MET A 189 15.77 -16.21 10.46
N SER A 190 14.54 -16.44 10.86
CA SER A 190 13.77 -15.53 11.71
C SER A 190 14.18 -15.68 13.19
N ALA A 191 14.44 -16.89 13.64
CA ALA A 191 14.94 -17.19 14.98
C ALA A 191 16.34 -16.61 15.23
N ALA A 192 17.16 -16.48 14.20
CA ALA A 192 18.46 -15.81 14.28
C ALA A 192 18.33 -14.31 14.65
N VAL A 193 17.18 -13.69 14.33
CA VAL A 193 16.89 -12.30 14.69
C VAL A 193 16.15 -12.21 16.04
N ASN A 194 15.22 -13.11 16.27
CA ASN A 194 14.47 -13.21 17.53
C ASN A 194 14.26 -14.67 17.90
N PRO A 195 14.93 -15.18 18.96
CA PRO A 195 14.86 -16.58 19.38
C PRO A 195 13.46 -17.07 19.77
N ASP A 196 12.54 -16.16 20.12
CA ASP A 196 11.15 -16.49 20.45
C ASP A 196 10.32 -16.92 19.22
N ILE A 197 10.87 -16.76 18.02
CA ILE A 197 10.21 -17.18 16.76
C ILE A 197 10.50 -18.66 16.55
N THR A 198 9.55 -19.50 16.94
CA THR A 198 9.63 -20.97 16.82
C THR A 198 8.61 -21.56 15.84
N SER A 199 7.65 -20.76 15.39
CA SER A 199 6.56 -21.19 14.52
C SER A 199 6.09 -20.06 13.60
N VAL A 200 5.29 -20.37 12.59
CA VAL A 200 4.65 -19.35 11.73
C VAL A 200 3.81 -18.38 12.56
N ALA A 201 3.10 -18.85 13.56
CA ALA A 201 2.29 -18.02 14.44
C ALA A 201 3.15 -17.01 15.23
N THR A 202 4.27 -17.47 15.82
CA THR A 202 5.20 -16.59 16.54
C THR A 202 5.95 -15.65 15.61
N LEU A 203 6.29 -16.08 14.38
CA LEU A 203 6.85 -15.21 13.35
C LEU A 203 5.87 -14.06 13.00
N VAL A 204 4.59 -14.39 12.81
CA VAL A 204 3.57 -13.37 12.55
C VAL A 204 3.42 -12.44 13.74
N LEU A 205 3.34 -12.96 14.95
CA LEU A 205 3.14 -12.16 16.16
C LEU A 205 4.32 -11.23 16.47
N PHE A 206 5.55 -11.73 16.37
CA PHE A 206 6.75 -10.99 16.80
C PHE A 206 7.45 -10.22 15.68
N ALA A 207 7.21 -10.54 14.42
CA ALA A 207 7.80 -9.81 13.30
C ALA A 207 6.75 -9.10 12.43
N VAL A 208 5.73 -9.81 11.91
CA VAL A 208 4.80 -9.24 10.92
C VAL A 208 3.85 -8.20 11.54
N VAL A 209 3.27 -8.50 12.69
CA VAL A 209 2.36 -7.56 13.40
C VAL A 209 3.09 -6.27 13.77
N PRO A 210 4.22 -6.29 14.50
CA PRO A 210 4.93 -5.06 14.83
C PRO A 210 5.47 -4.33 13.60
N PHE A 211 5.87 -5.04 12.54
CA PHE A 211 6.27 -4.44 11.27
C PHE A 211 5.13 -3.61 10.64
N ASN A 212 3.95 -4.20 10.48
CA ASN A 212 2.80 -3.51 9.89
C ASN A 212 2.30 -2.35 10.77
N LEU A 213 2.29 -2.53 12.09
CA LEU A 213 1.95 -1.45 13.03
C LEU A 213 2.93 -0.30 12.92
N LEU A 214 4.23 -0.57 12.93
CA LEU A 214 5.27 0.46 12.80
C LEU A 214 5.15 1.20 11.48
N LYS A 215 5.00 0.46 10.36
CA LYS A 215 4.82 1.06 9.02
C LYS A 215 3.57 1.94 8.99
N GLY A 216 2.43 1.44 9.47
CA GLY A 216 1.18 2.18 9.49
C GLY A 216 1.23 3.44 10.37
N VAL A 217 1.84 3.36 11.55
CA VAL A 217 2.00 4.50 12.45
C VAL A 217 2.93 5.56 11.85
N LEU A 218 4.09 5.17 11.31
CA LEU A 218 5.04 6.09 10.68
C LEU A 218 4.42 6.80 9.47
N VAL A 219 3.81 6.06 8.56
CA VAL A 219 3.13 6.63 7.40
C VAL A 219 1.99 7.54 7.83
N SER A 220 1.19 7.14 8.82
CA SER A 220 0.08 7.94 9.35
C SER A 220 0.56 9.25 9.97
N ALA A 221 1.61 9.21 10.79
CA ALA A 221 2.18 10.39 11.43
C ALA A 221 2.71 11.39 10.39
N LEU A 222 3.49 10.91 9.43
CA LEU A 222 4.03 11.75 8.35
C LEU A 222 2.90 12.30 7.46
N THR A 223 1.93 11.47 7.11
CA THR A 223 0.76 11.91 6.34
C THR A 223 -0.01 12.99 7.09
N PHE A 224 -0.26 12.83 8.40
CA PHE A 224 -0.97 13.81 9.21
C PHE A 224 -0.30 15.18 9.23
N VAL A 225 1.02 15.20 9.27
CA VAL A 225 1.81 16.45 9.22
C VAL A 225 1.77 17.10 7.83
N LEU A 226 1.88 16.28 6.78
CA LEU A 226 2.06 16.74 5.41
C LEU A 226 0.77 17.04 4.66
N TYR A 227 -0.33 16.29 4.91
CA TYR A 227 -1.54 16.38 4.08
C TYR A 227 -2.12 17.79 4.01
N LYS A 228 -2.09 18.56 5.11
CA LYS A 228 -2.56 19.96 5.11
C LYS A 228 -1.64 20.91 4.34
N ARG A 229 -0.35 20.62 4.28
CA ARG A 229 0.61 21.40 3.46
C ARG A 229 0.41 21.12 1.99
N VAL A 230 0.26 19.84 1.63
CA VAL A 230 -0.04 19.38 0.27
C VAL A 230 -1.38 19.95 -0.21
N GLU A 231 -2.43 19.96 0.63
CA GLU A 231 -3.71 20.59 0.33
C GLU A 231 -3.55 22.04 -0.10
N ARG A 232 -2.78 22.83 0.66
CA ARG A 232 -2.57 24.24 0.37
C ARG A 232 -1.80 24.48 -0.93
N LEU A 233 -0.84 23.62 -1.25
CA LEU A 233 -0.01 23.76 -2.44
C LEU A 233 -0.75 23.37 -3.73
N PHE A 234 -1.44 22.23 -3.71
CA PHE A 234 -1.98 21.62 -4.93
C PHE A 234 -3.50 21.80 -5.08
N PHE A 235 -4.24 21.97 -3.97
CA PHE A 235 -5.71 21.90 -3.96
C PHE A 235 -6.40 23.17 -3.45
N ARG A 236 -5.65 24.26 -3.18
CA ARG A 236 -6.16 25.53 -2.63
C ARG A 236 -7.24 26.17 -3.51
N GLY A 237 -7.13 26.04 -4.84
CA GLY A 237 -8.12 26.58 -5.81
C GLY A 237 -9.46 25.85 -5.85
N MET A 238 -9.56 24.65 -5.25
CA MET A 238 -10.80 23.87 -5.24
C MET A 238 -11.82 24.31 -4.19
N ARG A 239 -11.36 24.97 -3.11
CA ARG A 239 -12.23 25.46 -2.02
C ARG A 239 -12.75 26.88 -2.22
N SER A 240 -12.12 27.68 -3.10
CA SER A 240 -12.46 29.09 -3.30
C SER A 240 -13.79 29.34 -4.02
N GLY A 241 -14.48 28.32 -4.50
CA GLY A 241 -15.76 28.46 -5.22
C GLY A 241 -17.00 28.70 -4.34
N LYS A 242 -16.88 28.76 -3.00
CA LYS A 242 -18.01 29.07 -2.10
C LYS A 242 -18.08 30.53 -1.61
N ALA A 243 -17.14 31.39 -2.04
CA ALA A 243 -17.10 32.81 -1.62
C ALA A 243 -17.50 33.80 -2.71
N ALA A 244 -18.05 33.34 -3.85
CA ALA A 244 -18.47 34.21 -4.97
C ALA A 244 -19.85 33.78 -5.52
N GLN A 245 -20.85 33.63 -4.64
CA GLN A 245 -22.28 33.67 -4.94
C GLN A 245 -23.04 34.28 -3.78
#